data_4c0ff50862bc6c48e188e28e7a292248
#
_entry.id   4c0ff50862bc6c48e188e28e7a292248
#
_cell.length_a   1.000
_cell.length_b   1.000
_cell.length_c   1.000
_cell.angle_alpha   90.00
_cell.angle_beta   90.00
_cell.angle_gamma   90.00
#
_symmetry.space_group_name_H-M   'P 1'
#
loop_
_entity.id
_entity.type
_entity.pdbx_description
1 polymer ?
#
loop_
_entity_poly.entity_id
_entity_poly.type
_entity_poly.pdbx_seq_one_letter_code
_entity_poly.pdbx_strand_id
1 'polypeptide(L)'
;MMEINWGLPLTLVVSADGETQTFSTAEQAAFWLRRKWPLRDAARQSALTQVEAALDCLVPVGSARRAFLQAARSAGFTTQSLMA
;
A
#
# COMPACT_ATOMS: atom_id res chain seq x y z
N MET A 1 2.79 15.51 -13.95
CA MET A 1 3.48 14.38 -13.31
C MET A 1 2.67 13.11 -13.56
N MET A 2 3.34 12.05 -13.94
CA MET A 2 2.67 10.78 -14.20
C MET A 2 2.65 9.93 -12.95
N GLU A 3 1.49 9.43 -12.61
CA GLU A 3 1.37 8.48 -11.51
C GLU A 3 1.74 7.08 -11.99
N ILE A 4 2.34 6.31 -11.11
CA ILE A 4 2.73 4.94 -11.42
C ILE A 4 1.61 4.01 -10.98
N ASN A 5 0.91 3.47 -11.96
CA ASN A 5 -0.15 2.50 -11.74
C ASN A 5 0.49 1.17 -11.35
N TRP A 6 0.02 0.55 -10.30
CA TRP A 6 0.65 -0.67 -9.81
C TRP A 6 -0.17 -1.93 -10.08
N GLY A 7 -0.99 -1.89 -11.08
CA GLY A 7 -1.77 -3.05 -11.49
C GLY A 7 -3.21 -2.91 -11.01
N LEU A 8 -3.78 -4.01 -10.54
CA LEU A 8 -5.15 -3.98 -10.07
C LEU A 8 -5.28 -3.08 -8.85
N PRO A 9 -6.32 -2.26 -8.80
CA PRO A 9 -6.54 -1.44 -7.60
C PRO A 9 -6.71 -2.34 -6.38
N LEU A 10 -6.22 -1.84 -5.25
CA LEU A 10 -6.23 -2.57 -4.00
C LEU A 10 -7.11 -1.79 -3.02
N THR A 11 -8.18 -2.41 -2.57
CA THR A 11 -9.09 -1.77 -1.61
C THR A 11 -8.91 -2.39 -0.24
N LEU A 12 -8.65 -1.56 0.75
CA LEU A 12 -8.46 -2.00 2.13
C LEU A 12 -9.55 -1.42 3.01
N VAL A 13 -9.96 -2.20 4.01
CA VAL A 13 -10.80 -1.70 5.10
C VAL A 13 -9.84 -1.07 6.11
N VAL A 14 -9.92 0.24 6.26
CA VAL A 14 -8.92 0.99 7.03
C VAL A 14 -9.42 1.47 8.38
N SER A 15 -10.68 1.23 8.70
CA SER A 15 -11.22 1.62 10.00
C SER A 15 -12.17 0.56 10.53
N ALA A 16 -12.43 0.63 11.84
CA ALA A 16 -13.36 -0.28 12.49
C ALA A 16 -14.79 -0.08 12.01
N ASP A 17 -15.10 1.08 11.47
CA ASP A 17 -16.42 1.39 10.94
C ASP A 17 -16.68 0.77 9.56
N GLY A 18 -15.66 0.12 8.98
CA GLY A 18 -15.79 -0.45 7.66
C GLY A 18 -15.44 0.52 6.54
N GLU A 19 -14.85 1.65 6.87
CA GLU A 19 -14.42 2.61 5.87
C GLU A 19 -13.31 2.02 5.01
N THR A 20 -13.40 2.22 3.70
CA THR A 20 -12.45 1.64 2.77
C THR A 20 -11.63 2.71 2.07
N GLN A 21 -10.45 2.32 1.62
CA GLN A 21 -9.59 3.18 0.82
C GLN A 21 -9.03 2.36 -0.32
N THR A 22 -9.09 2.90 -1.52
CA THR A 22 -8.60 2.22 -2.71
C THR A 22 -7.25 2.81 -3.11
N PHE A 23 -6.31 1.94 -3.38
CA PHE A 23 -4.95 2.31 -3.79
C PHE A 23 -4.71 1.79 -5.20
N SER A 24 -4.61 2.69 -6.15
CA SER A 24 -4.38 2.30 -7.55
C SER A 24 -3.01 2.75 -8.05
N THR A 25 -2.28 3.57 -7.28
CA THR A 25 -0.97 4.03 -7.70
C THR A 25 0.02 3.91 -6.55
N ALA A 26 1.30 3.85 -6.91
CA ALA A 26 2.36 3.81 -5.91
C ALA A 26 2.42 5.11 -5.10
N GLU A 27 2.07 6.23 -5.72
CA GLU A 27 2.05 7.51 -5.02
C GLU A 27 1.04 7.53 -3.89
N GLN A 28 -0.14 6.99 -4.13
CA GLN A 28 -1.16 6.91 -3.07
C GLN A 28 -0.67 6.05 -1.91
N ALA A 29 -0.04 4.92 -2.22
CA ALA A 29 0.50 4.05 -1.18
C ALA A 29 1.58 4.75 -0.37
N ALA A 30 2.48 5.45 -1.03
CA ALA A 30 3.55 6.18 -0.35
C ALA A 30 2.98 7.24 0.59
N PHE A 31 1.98 7.98 0.13
CA PHE A 31 1.35 9.00 0.94
C PHE A 31 0.78 8.42 2.23
N TRP A 32 0.04 7.31 2.11
CA TRP A 32 -0.55 6.68 3.26
C TRP A 32 0.49 6.12 4.22
N LEU A 33 1.52 5.49 3.69
CA LEU A 33 2.59 4.93 4.53
C LEU A 33 3.31 6.01 5.32
N ARG A 34 3.49 7.18 4.73
CA ARG A 34 4.18 8.27 5.41
C ARG A 34 3.30 9.00 6.40
N ARG A 35 2.02 9.19 6.08
CA ARG A 35 1.21 10.17 6.78
C ARG A 35 0.03 9.60 7.55
N LYS A 36 -0.49 8.47 7.11
CA LYS A 36 -1.75 7.95 7.66
C LYS A 36 -1.64 6.53 8.20
N TRP A 37 -0.45 5.97 8.20
CA TRP A 37 -0.28 4.60 8.66
C TRP A 37 -0.33 4.54 10.18
N PRO A 38 -1.11 3.60 10.77
CA PRO A 38 -1.28 3.57 12.22
C PRO A 38 -0.09 3.02 13.00
N LEU A 39 0.72 2.17 12.36
CA LEU A 39 1.86 1.54 13.03
C LEU A 39 3.15 1.88 12.30
N ARG A 40 4.21 2.12 13.08
CA ARG A 40 5.52 2.37 12.51
C ARG A 40 6.42 1.18 12.79
N ASP A 41 6.02 0.03 12.29
CA ASP A 41 6.78 -1.19 12.48
C ASP A 41 7.70 -1.47 11.28
N ALA A 42 8.41 -2.61 11.35
CA ALA A 42 9.34 -2.98 10.30
C ALA A 42 8.63 -3.24 8.97
N ALA A 43 7.41 -3.77 9.02
CA ALA A 43 6.65 -4.03 7.81
C ALA A 43 6.29 -2.73 7.09
N ARG A 44 5.91 -1.70 7.83
CA ARG A 44 5.65 -0.39 7.26
C ARG A 44 6.91 0.19 6.63
N GLN A 45 8.03 0.10 7.33
CA GLN A 45 9.29 0.63 6.80
C GLN A 45 9.72 -0.10 5.54
N SER A 46 9.57 -1.42 5.53
CA SER A 46 9.89 -2.20 4.35
C SER A 46 8.99 -1.82 3.16
N ALA A 47 7.70 -1.66 3.43
CA ALA A 47 6.77 -1.28 2.38
C ALA A 47 7.11 0.11 1.81
N LEU A 48 7.42 1.06 2.69
CA LEU A 48 7.75 2.39 2.25
C LEU A 48 9.01 2.38 1.39
N THR A 49 10.02 1.61 1.80
CA THR A 49 11.25 1.47 1.02
C THR A 49 10.97 0.91 -0.36
N GLN A 50 10.15 -0.14 -0.44
CA GLN A 50 9.83 -0.76 -1.72
C GLN A 50 8.99 0.16 -2.61
N VAL A 51 8.01 0.85 -2.02
CA VAL A 51 7.18 1.75 -2.80
C VAL A 51 8.01 2.92 -3.34
N GLU A 52 8.88 3.48 -2.51
CA GLU A 52 9.74 4.56 -2.97
C GLU A 52 10.71 4.10 -4.05
N ALA A 53 11.24 2.89 -3.92
CA ALA A 53 12.10 2.33 -4.95
C ALA A 53 11.34 2.13 -6.25
N ALA A 54 10.09 1.72 -6.18
CA ALA A 54 9.27 1.58 -7.38
C ALA A 54 8.99 2.92 -8.04
N LEU A 55 8.80 3.97 -7.24
CA LEU A 55 8.63 5.31 -7.76
C LEU A 55 9.86 5.78 -8.52
N ASP A 56 11.03 5.33 -8.10
CA ASP A 56 12.30 5.63 -8.76
C ASP A 56 12.65 4.62 -9.84
N CYS A 57 11.74 3.72 -10.15
CA CYS A 57 11.93 2.68 -11.16
C CYS A 57 13.07 1.71 -10.84
N LEU A 58 13.38 1.55 -9.56
CA LEU A 58 14.46 0.66 -9.13
C LEU A 58 13.99 -0.77 -8.89
N VAL A 59 12.69 -0.96 -8.61
CA VAL A 59 12.11 -2.29 -8.43
C VAL A 59 10.77 -2.33 -9.17
N PRO A 60 10.29 -3.54 -9.51
CA PRO A 60 8.97 -3.67 -10.14
C PRO A 60 7.86 -3.22 -9.18
N VAL A 61 6.81 -2.63 -9.74
CA VAL A 61 5.69 -2.19 -8.92
C VAL A 61 4.99 -3.34 -8.21
N GLY A 62 5.06 -4.54 -8.76
CA GLY A 62 4.48 -5.73 -8.11
C GLY A 62 5.15 -6.03 -6.78
N SER A 63 6.47 -5.79 -6.67
CA SER A 63 7.18 -5.97 -5.41
C SER A 63 6.69 -4.98 -4.37
N ALA A 64 6.50 -3.73 -4.77
CA ALA A 64 5.99 -2.70 -3.88
C ALA A 64 4.57 -3.03 -3.40
N ARG A 65 3.74 -3.51 -4.31
CA ARG A 65 2.37 -3.87 -3.98
C ARG A 65 2.32 -5.00 -2.96
N ARG A 66 3.17 -6.00 -3.12
CA ARG A 66 3.22 -7.11 -2.17
C ARG A 66 3.70 -6.65 -0.80
N ALA A 67 4.71 -5.79 -0.77
CA ALA A 67 5.21 -5.25 0.49
C ALA A 67 4.14 -4.39 1.18
N PHE A 68 3.40 -3.62 0.40
CA PHE A 68 2.31 -2.82 0.93
C PHE A 68 1.22 -3.71 1.55
N LEU A 69 0.89 -4.82 0.89
CA LEU A 69 -0.09 -5.76 1.44
C LEU A 69 0.38 -6.36 2.75
N GLN A 70 1.66 -6.69 2.86
CA GLN A 70 2.19 -7.23 4.12
C GLN A 70 2.12 -6.20 5.23
N ALA A 71 2.45 -4.94 4.92
CA ALA A 71 2.34 -3.88 5.90
C ALA A 71 0.89 -3.67 6.33
N ALA A 72 -0.04 -3.77 5.38
CA ALA A 72 -1.46 -3.63 5.69
C ALA A 72 -1.94 -4.71 6.66
N ARG A 73 -1.51 -5.95 6.43
CA ARG A 73 -1.86 -7.05 7.34
C ARG A 73 -1.28 -6.82 8.72
N SER A 74 -0.04 -6.37 8.79
CA SER A 74 0.60 -6.07 10.06
C SER A 74 -0.12 -4.96 10.81
N ALA A 75 -0.64 -3.97 10.08
CA ALA A 75 -1.37 -2.85 10.67
C ALA A 75 -2.80 -3.21 11.06
N GLY A 76 -3.26 -4.40 10.69
CA GLY A 76 -4.62 -4.82 10.99
C GLY A 76 -5.65 -4.44 9.94
N PHE A 77 -5.22 -3.90 8.81
CA PHE A 77 -6.13 -3.61 7.71
C PHE A 77 -6.54 -4.91 7.02
N THR A 78 -7.77 -4.96 6.58
CA THR A 78 -8.30 -6.13 5.88
C THR A 78 -8.44 -5.79 4.40
N THR A 79 -8.00 -6.69 3.55
CA THR A 79 -8.23 -6.50 2.11
C THR A 79 -9.70 -6.76 1.83
N GLN A 80 -10.32 -5.85 1.10
CA GLN A 80 -11.65 -6.06 0.59
C GLN A 80 -11.49 -6.54 -0.83
N SER A 81 -11.51 -7.85 -1.00
CA SER A 81 -11.28 -8.44 -2.30
C SER A 81 -12.60 -8.94 -2.86
N LEU A 82 -12.88 -8.55 -4.08
CA LEU A 82 -14.02 -9.08 -4.80
C LEU A 82 -13.69 -10.40 -5.45
N MET A 83 -12.43 -10.69 -5.55
CA MET A 83 -11.95 -11.93 -6.10
C MET A 83 -11.63 -12.84 -4.95
N ALA A 84 -12.55 -13.60 -4.60
CA ALA A 84 -12.33 -14.55 -3.52
C ALA A 84 -11.35 -15.62 -3.98
#